data_622b1d0e546e35564cc9ea7cdd5ec41d
#
_entry.id   622b1d0e546e35564cc9ea7cdd5ec41d
#
_cell.length_a   1.000
_cell.length_b   1.000
_cell.length_c   1.000
_cell.angle_alpha   90.00
_cell.angle_beta   90.00
_cell.angle_gamma   90.00
#
_symmetry.space_group_name_H-M   'P 1'
#
loop_
_entity.id
_entity.type
_entity.pdbx_description
1 polymer ?
#
loop_
_entity_poly.entity_id
_entity_poly.type
_entity_poly.pdbx_seq_one_letter_code
_entity_poly.pdbx_strand_id
1 'polypeptide(L)'
;MSDVKSRAALAALFVACMIGLGLGLYAYFHGPAASGMRRETITLTTSAGPKAISAEIALSGPEQEQGLMFRKQLGDDEGMLFVYQRPQDITMWMRNTYIPLDMVFISSDSRIAHIVEGAEPLSERIISSGGKAQSVLELKAGTVRRLGLATGDRVAASSLASVP
;
A
#
# COMPACT_ATOMS: atom_id res chain seq x y z
N MET A 1 39.69 45.87 -5.04
CA MET A 1 39.30 44.75 -5.95
C MET A 1 39.08 43.42 -5.21
N SER A 2 39.50 43.26 -3.95
CA SER A 2 39.33 42.03 -3.15
C SER A 2 37.90 41.84 -2.59
N ASP A 3 37.19 42.89 -2.32
CA ASP A 3 35.90 42.88 -1.61
C ASP A 3 34.71 42.37 -2.47
N VAL A 4 34.76 42.60 -3.78
CA VAL A 4 33.68 42.17 -4.71
C VAL A 4 33.71 40.64 -4.92
N LYS A 5 34.90 40.04 -4.97
CA LYS A 5 35.05 38.56 -5.12
C LYS A 5 34.60 37.80 -3.86
N SER A 6 34.84 38.39 -2.68
CA SER A 6 34.38 37.83 -1.40
C SER A 6 32.86 37.84 -1.25
N ARG A 7 32.21 38.95 -1.66
CA ARG A 7 30.73 39.06 -1.62
C ARG A 7 30.04 38.14 -2.61
N ALA A 8 30.62 37.93 -3.80
CA ALA A 8 30.08 36.96 -4.78
C ALA A 8 30.22 35.52 -4.30
N ALA A 9 31.31 35.17 -3.63
CA ALA A 9 31.51 33.83 -3.06
C ALA A 9 30.55 33.54 -1.91
N LEU A 10 30.29 34.52 -1.01
CA LEU A 10 29.31 34.38 0.04
C LEU A 10 27.86 34.25 -0.49
N ALA A 11 27.50 35.02 -1.52
CA ALA A 11 26.20 34.93 -2.15
C ALA A 11 25.98 33.53 -2.83
N ALA A 12 26.98 32.99 -3.50
CA ALA A 12 26.94 31.68 -4.12
C ALA A 12 26.78 30.56 -3.07
N LEU A 13 27.48 30.70 -1.93
CA LEU A 13 27.34 29.70 -0.82
C LEU A 13 25.95 29.75 -0.19
N PHE A 14 25.35 30.96 -0.05
CA PHE A 14 24.01 31.12 0.50
C PHE A 14 22.92 30.50 -0.42
N VAL A 15 23.04 30.72 -1.73
CA VAL A 15 22.12 30.13 -2.73
C VAL A 15 22.22 28.61 -2.76
N ALA A 16 23.45 28.06 -2.73
CA ALA A 16 23.66 26.62 -2.68
C ALA A 16 23.09 25.97 -1.41
N CYS A 17 23.20 26.65 -0.25
CA CYS A 17 22.63 26.20 1.02
C CYS A 17 21.09 26.20 1.00
N MET A 18 20.49 27.24 0.40
CA MET A 18 19.03 27.35 0.28
C MET A 18 18.45 26.32 -0.69
N ILE A 19 19.14 26.00 -1.79
CA ILE A 19 18.75 24.94 -2.72
C ILE A 19 18.88 23.58 -2.05
N GLY A 20 19.95 23.32 -1.30
CA GLY A 20 20.15 22.09 -0.54
C GLY A 20 19.09 21.87 0.53
N LEU A 21 18.72 22.92 1.29
CA LEU A 21 17.63 22.86 2.26
C LEU A 21 16.27 22.64 1.57
N GLY A 22 16.02 23.31 0.45
CA GLY A 22 14.77 23.17 -0.32
C GLY A 22 14.60 21.75 -0.89
N LEU A 23 15.66 21.18 -1.44
CA LEU A 23 15.66 19.79 -1.93
C LEU A 23 15.52 18.77 -0.80
N GLY A 24 16.19 19.00 0.34
CA GLY A 24 16.06 18.16 1.52
C GLY A 24 14.66 18.19 2.12
N LEU A 25 14.06 19.38 2.21
CA LEU A 25 12.69 19.54 2.69
C LEU A 25 11.67 18.93 1.71
N TYR A 26 11.87 19.12 0.40
CA TYR A 26 11.04 18.52 -0.64
C TYR A 26 11.10 16.97 -0.59
N ALA A 27 12.28 16.39 -0.44
CA ALA A 27 12.46 14.95 -0.29
C ALA A 27 11.84 14.42 1.02
N TYR A 28 11.93 15.19 2.11
CA TYR A 28 11.31 14.84 3.39
C TYR A 28 9.77 14.85 3.34
N PHE A 29 9.17 15.78 2.58
CA PHE A 29 7.71 15.88 2.44
C PHE A 29 7.11 15.05 1.27
N HIS A 30 7.92 14.70 0.27
CA HIS A 30 7.46 14.04 -0.97
C HIS A 30 8.20 12.74 -1.27
N GLY A 31 9.16 12.35 -0.42
CA GLY A 31 9.76 11.03 -0.51
C GLY A 31 8.70 9.97 -0.28
N PRO A 32 8.65 8.89 -1.09
CA PRO A 32 7.82 7.76 -0.73
C PRO A 32 8.28 7.32 0.67
N ALA A 33 7.34 7.12 1.58
CA ALA A 33 7.59 6.33 2.77
C ALA A 33 7.93 4.93 2.25
N ALA A 34 9.21 4.68 1.96
CA ALA A 34 9.70 3.36 1.64
C ALA A 34 9.52 2.54 2.92
N SER A 35 8.39 1.86 3.05
CA SER A 35 8.33 0.72 3.94
C SER A 35 9.42 -0.21 3.43
N GLY A 36 10.29 -0.74 4.28
CA GLY A 36 11.29 -1.73 3.87
C GLY A 36 10.66 -3.06 3.45
N MET A 37 9.35 -3.10 3.22
CA MET A 37 8.58 -4.28 2.82
C MET A 37 8.89 -4.65 1.37
N ARG A 38 9.03 -5.96 1.13
CA ARG A 38 9.16 -6.53 -0.20
C ARG A 38 7.93 -6.19 -1.03
N ARG A 39 8.12 -5.90 -2.32
CA ARG A 39 7.05 -5.72 -3.29
C ARG A 39 6.96 -6.91 -4.24
N GLU A 40 5.73 -7.27 -4.61
CA GLU A 40 5.44 -8.28 -5.62
C GLU A 40 4.38 -7.78 -6.61
N THR A 41 4.37 -8.37 -7.79
CA THR A 41 3.26 -8.22 -8.73
C THR A 41 2.20 -9.25 -8.38
N ILE A 42 1.01 -8.76 -8.03
CA ILE A 42 -0.19 -9.56 -7.80
C ILE A 42 -0.98 -9.61 -9.11
N THR A 43 -1.26 -10.80 -9.61
CA THR A 43 -2.10 -10.98 -10.79
C THR A 43 -3.51 -11.34 -10.36
N LEU A 44 -4.48 -10.52 -10.76
CA LEU A 44 -5.92 -10.69 -10.52
C LEU A 44 -6.55 -11.15 -11.84
N THR A 45 -7.11 -12.35 -11.89
CA THR A 45 -7.74 -12.89 -13.10
C THR A 45 -9.24 -12.63 -13.04
N THR A 46 -9.70 -11.63 -13.76
CA THR A 46 -11.10 -11.21 -13.83
C THR A 46 -11.77 -11.73 -15.09
N SER A 47 -13.10 -11.58 -15.21
CA SER A 47 -13.85 -11.86 -16.45
C SER A 47 -13.39 -11.02 -17.65
N ALA A 48 -12.79 -9.83 -17.39
CA ALA A 48 -12.21 -8.96 -18.41
C ALA A 48 -10.71 -9.25 -18.68
N GLY A 49 -10.19 -10.37 -18.17
CA GLY A 49 -8.80 -10.80 -18.31
C GLY A 49 -7.92 -10.41 -17.13
N PRO A 50 -6.61 -10.74 -17.20
CA PRO A 50 -5.69 -10.51 -16.10
C PRO A 50 -5.41 -9.02 -15.87
N LYS A 51 -5.29 -8.64 -14.61
CA LYS A 51 -4.89 -7.31 -14.12
C LYS A 51 -3.71 -7.44 -13.18
N ALA A 52 -2.81 -6.48 -13.19
CA ALA A 52 -1.62 -6.49 -12.34
C ALA A 52 -1.67 -5.34 -11.32
N ILE A 53 -1.31 -5.66 -10.07
CA ILE A 53 -1.16 -4.71 -8.97
C ILE A 53 0.25 -4.88 -8.39
N SER A 54 0.96 -3.79 -8.16
CA SER A 54 2.21 -3.77 -7.40
C SER A 54 1.89 -3.67 -5.91
N ALA A 55 1.98 -4.76 -5.17
CA ALA A 55 1.67 -4.75 -3.74
C ALA A 55 2.91 -4.91 -2.86
N GLU A 56 2.93 -4.19 -1.75
CA GLU A 56 3.81 -4.48 -0.63
C GLU A 56 3.30 -5.71 0.12
N ILE A 57 4.20 -6.53 0.64
CA ILE A 57 3.85 -7.81 1.26
C ILE A 57 4.08 -7.72 2.76
N ALA A 58 3.02 -7.83 3.54
CA ALA A 58 3.03 -7.86 5.00
C ALA A 58 2.95 -9.31 5.49
N LEU A 59 4.08 -9.86 5.97
CA LEU A 59 4.20 -11.24 6.44
C LEU A 59 4.33 -11.33 7.95
N SER A 60 5.03 -10.38 8.57
CA SER A 60 5.25 -10.37 10.02
C SER A 60 4.14 -9.64 10.76
N GLY A 61 3.96 -9.98 12.05
CA GLY A 61 2.99 -9.30 12.91
C GLY A 61 3.15 -7.77 12.91
N PRO A 62 4.37 -7.21 13.11
CA PRO A 62 4.58 -5.76 13.05
C PRO A 62 4.23 -5.13 11.70
N GLU A 63 4.52 -5.80 10.56
CA GLU A 63 4.14 -5.31 9.23
C GLU A 63 2.62 -5.30 9.06
N GLN A 64 1.93 -6.36 9.52
CA GLN A 64 0.47 -6.47 9.47
C GLN A 64 -0.19 -5.46 10.41
N GLU A 65 0.38 -5.21 11.59
CA GLU A 65 -0.13 -4.20 12.52
C GLU A 65 0.00 -2.79 11.93
N GLN A 66 1.11 -2.48 11.29
CA GLN A 66 1.33 -1.18 10.65
C GLN A 66 0.46 -0.99 9.40
N GLY A 67 0.42 -1.98 8.52
CA GLY A 67 -0.34 -1.90 7.26
C GLY A 67 -0.09 -0.60 6.49
N LEU A 68 -1.16 0.02 6.00
CA LEU A 68 -1.14 1.31 5.29
C LEU A 68 -1.33 2.53 6.22
N MET A 69 -1.17 2.36 7.55
CA MET A 69 -1.26 3.48 8.50
C MET A 69 -0.33 4.62 8.13
N PHE A 70 -0.77 5.84 8.39
CA PHE A 70 -0.05 7.11 8.20
C PHE A 70 0.29 7.46 6.75
N ARG A 71 -0.11 6.65 5.77
CA ARG A 71 0.08 6.97 4.36
C ARG A 71 -0.94 8.01 3.91
N LYS A 72 -0.46 8.95 3.10
CA LYS A 72 -1.28 10.03 2.55
C LYS A 72 -1.80 9.73 1.15
N GLN A 73 -1.20 8.74 0.47
CA GLN A 73 -1.56 8.37 -0.90
C GLN A 73 -1.23 6.90 -1.19
N LEU A 74 -1.97 6.33 -2.12
CA LEU A 74 -1.76 5.01 -2.71
C LEU A 74 -2.07 5.12 -4.20
N GLY A 75 -1.20 4.60 -5.06
CA GLY A 75 -1.38 4.61 -6.50
C GLY A 75 -2.55 3.71 -6.93
N ASP A 76 -3.11 3.97 -8.11
CA ASP A 76 -4.27 3.23 -8.61
C ASP A 76 -3.96 1.74 -8.87
N ASP A 77 -2.69 1.41 -9.19
CA ASP A 77 -2.21 0.05 -9.40
C ASP A 77 -1.26 -0.40 -8.28
N GLU A 78 -1.39 0.20 -7.09
CA GLU A 78 -0.65 -0.17 -5.89
C GLU A 78 -1.58 -0.76 -4.83
N GLY A 79 -0.98 -1.55 -3.91
CA GLY A 79 -1.71 -2.15 -2.79
C GLY A 79 -0.78 -2.69 -1.72
N MET A 80 -1.38 -3.36 -0.73
CA MET A 80 -0.67 -4.14 0.27
C MET A 80 -1.37 -5.49 0.44
N LEU A 81 -0.59 -6.57 0.39
CA LEU A 81 -1.06 -7.94 0.59
C LEU A 81 -0.60 -8.44 1.96
N PHE A 82 -1.56 -8.67 2.83
CA PHE A 82 -1.38 -9.32 4.13
C PHE A 82 -1.49 -10.83 3.93
N VAL A 83 -0.50 -11.59 4.35
CA VAL A 83 -0.51 -13.05 4.22
C VAL A 83 -0.38 -13.68 5.60
N TYR A 84 -1.36 -14.50 5.97
CA TYR A 84 -1.41 -15.21 7.23
C TYR A 84 -0.98 -16.67 7.05
N GLN A 85 -0.33 -17.24 8.05
CA GLN A 85 0.20 -18.60 7.99
C GLN A 85 -0.90 -19.68 7.86
N ARG A 86 -2.11 -19.39 8.29
CA ARG A 86 -3.26 -20.32 8.27
C ARG A 86 -4.55 -19.58 7.93
N PRO A 87 -5.50 -20.25 7.27
CA PRO A 87 -6.84 -19.69 7.09
C PRO A 87 -7.51 -19.40 8.43
N GLN A 88 -8.03 -18.20 8.60
CA GLN A 88 -8.68 -17.74 9.83
C GLN A 88 -9.77 -16.72 9.54
N ASP A 89 -10.58 -16.41 10.53
CA ASP A 89 -11.47 -15.25 10.46
C ASP A 89 -10.62 -14.00 10.63
N ILE A 90 -10.47 -13.25 9.54
CA ILE A 90 -9.64 -12.04 9.52
C ILE A 90 -10.52 -10.84 9.88
N THR A 91 -10.00 -9.99 10.74
CA THR A 91 -10.61 -8.71 11.07
C THR A 91 -9.63 -7.57 10.78
N MET A 92 -10.13 -6.55 10.10
CA MET A 92 -9.38 -5.35 9.73
C MET A 92 -10.05 -4.12 10.33
N TRP A 93 -9.34 -3.03 10.34
CA TRP A 93 -9.82 -1.69 10.75
C TRP A 93 -9.13 -0.61 9.91
N MET A 94 -9.59 0.62 10.00
CA MET A 94 -9.02 1.77 9.31
C MET A 94 -8.31 2.74 10.28
N ARG A 95 -7.98 2.30 11.51
CA ARG A 95 -7.28 3.15 12.49
C ARG A 95 -5.98 3.70 11.90
N ASN A 96 -5.75 5.01 12.04
CA ASN A 96 -4.59 5.72 11.50
C ASN A 96 -4.41 5.61 9.97
N THR A 97 -5.40 5.13 9.22
CA THR A 97 -5.36 5.00 7.77
C THR A 97 -6.15 6.16 7.14
N TYR A 98 -5.43 7.04 6.43
CA TYR A 98 -6.03 8.28 5.88
C TYR A 98 -6.62 8.10 4.48
N ILE A 99 -6.35 6.98 3.83
CA ILE A 99 -6.75 6.67 2.47
C ILE A 99 -7.97 5.76 2.54
N PRO A 100 -9.09 6.06 1.84
CA PRO A 100 -10.19 5.11 1.73
C PRO A 100 -9.73 3.88 0.92
N LEU A 101 -10.08 2.67 1.39
CA LEU A 101 -9.58 1.42 0.84
C LEU A 101 -10.72 0.48 0.39
N ASP A 102 -10.43 -0.32 -0.62
CA ASP A 102 -11.13 -1.55 -0.91
C ASP A 102 -10.34 -2.72 -0.28
N MET A 103 -11.02 -3.62 0.42
CA MET A 103 -10.41 -4.79 1.05
C MET A 103 -10.90 -6.06 0.36
N VAL A 104 -9.97 -6.82 -0.22
CA VAL A 104 -10.23 -8.07 -0.95
C VAL A 104 -9.71 -9.22 -0.12
N PHE A 105 -10.61 -9.99 0.49
CA PHE A 105 -10.28 -11.17 1.29
C PHE A 105 -10.13 -12.39 0.39
N ILE A 106 -9.04 -13.13 0.57
CA ILE A 106 -8.60 -14.21 -0.30
C ILE A 106 -8.54 -15.50 0.50
N SER A 107 -9.19 -16.54 0.02
CA SER A 107 -9.18 -17.88 0.60
C SER A 107 -7.86 -18.64 0.33
N SER A 108 -7.67 -19.76 1.00
CA SER A 108 -6.46 -20.60 0.85
C SER A 108 -6.28 -21.20 -0.54
N ASP A 109 -7.33 -21.29 -1.34
CA ASP A 109 -7.28 -21.72 -2.74
C ASP A 109 -6.99 -20.57 -3.73
N SER A 110 -6.55 -19.41 -3.18
CA SER A 110 -6.19 -18.22 -3.96
C SER A 110 -7.35 -17.63 -4.77
N ARG A 111 -8.56 -17.67 -4.21
CA ARG A 111 -9.73 -17.01 -4.79
C ARG A 111 -10.24 -15.90 -3.88
N ILE A 112 -10.85 -14.90 -4.48
CA ILE A 112 -11.54 -13.85 -3.75
C ILE A 112 -12.76 -14.47 -3.06
N ALA A 113 -12.74 -14.48 -1.72
CA ALA A 113 -13.82 -15.01 -0.89
C ALA A 113 -14.84 -13.93 -0.51
N HIS A 114 -14.36 -12.69 -0.25
CA HIS A 114 -15.20 -11.56 0.15
C HIS A 114 -14.55 -10.25 -0.26
N ILE A 115 -15.37 -9.22 -0.50
CA ILE A 115 -14.92 -7.87 -0.85
C ILE A 115 -15.67 -6.86 0.01
N VAL A 116 -14.93 -5.91 0.57
CA VAL A 116 -15.49 -4.71 1.20
C VAL A 116 -14.95 -3.50 0.46
N GLU A 117 -15.85 -2.74 -0.16
CA GLU A 117 -15.50 -1.54 -0.91
C GLU A 117 -15.63 -0.28 -0.06
N GLY A 118 -14.72 0.67 -0.26
CA GLY A 118 -14.82 2.01 0.29
C GLY A 118 -14.74 2.07 1.81
N ALA A 119 -13.87 1.26 2.44
CA ALA A 119 -13.64 1.33 3.88
C ALA A 119 -13.28 2.76 4.29
N GLU A 120 -14.01 3.29 5.27
CA GLU A 120 -13.95 4.70 5.69
C GLU A 120 -12.63 4.99 6.42
N PRO A 121 -11.86 6.03 6.00
CA PRO A 121 -10.66 6.44 6.69
C PRO A 121 -10.89 6.70 8.18
N LEU A 122 -9.88 6.35 9.00
CA LEU A 122 -9.86 6.56 10.45
C LEU A 122 -10.95 5.83 11.24
N SER A 123 -11.79 5.02 10.59
CA SER A 123 -12.81 4.24 11.25
C SER A 123 -12.20 3.10 12.06
N GLU A 124 -12.66 2.91 13.30
CA GLU A 124 -12.32 1.76 14.15
C GLU A 124 -13.36 0.63 14.09
N ARG A 125 -14.32 0.74 13.16
CA ARG A 125 -15.28 -0.34 12.93
C ARG A 125 -14.56 -1.58 12.44
N ILE A 126 -14.92 -2.72 13.00
CA ILE A 126 -14.38 -4.00 12.57
C ILE A 126 -14.92 -4.35 11.17
N ILE A 127 -14.01 -4.65 10.27
CA ILE A 127 -14.26 -5.13 8.93
C ILE A 127 -13.87 -6.62 8.91
N SER A 128 -14.85 -7.50 8.78
CA SER A 128 -14.67 -8.94 8.85
C SER A 128 -14.52 -9.55 7.45
N SER A 129 -13.72 -10.62 7.35
CA SER A 129 -13.65 -11.46 6.15
C SER A 129 -14.95 -12.21 5.85
N GLY A 130 -15.90 -12.27 6.80
CA GLY A 130 -17.15 -13.00 6.65
C GLY A 130 -17.00 -14.53 6.65
N GLY A 131 -15.81 -15.04 6.97
CA GLY A 131 -15.45 -16.45 6.98
C GLY A 131 -13.95 -16.64 6.90
N LYS A 132 -13.50 -17.89 6.71
CA LYS A 132 -12.07 -18.19 6.64
C LYS A 132 -11.41 -17.59 5.40
N ALA A 133 -10.42 -16.76 5.63
CA ALA A 133 -9.53 -16.21 4.61
C ALA A 133 -8.06 -16.43 5.03
N GLN A 134 -7.15 -16.48 4.07
CA GLN A 134 -5.72 -16.62 4.32
C GLN A 134 -4.95 -15.32 4.03
N SER A 135 -5.55 -14.43 3.26
CA SER A 135 -4.90 -13.18 2.89
C SER A 135 -5.92 -12.06 2.70
N VAL A 136 -5.43 -10.82 2.81
CA VAL A 136 -6.20 -9.61 2.46
C VAL A 136 -5.35 -8.77 1.53
N LEU A 137 -5.91 -8.36 0.40
CA LEU A 137 -5.32 -7.35 -0.48
C LEU A 137 -6.06 -6.04 -0.28
N GLU A 138 -5.34 -5.05 0.27
CA GLU A 138 -5.81 -3.68 0.39
C GLU A 138 -5.46 -2.90 -0.86
N LEU A 139 -6.44 -2.22 -1.42
CA LEU A 139 -6.35 -1.41 -2.65
C LEU A 139 -6.93 -0.03 -2.37
N LYS A 140 -6.56 0.96 -3.17
CA LYS A 140 -7.23 2.26 -3.15
C LYS A 140 -8.71 2.09 -3.46
N ALA A 141 -9.58 2.79 -2.71
CA ALA A 141 -11.04 2.70 -2.91
C ALA A 141 -11.45 2.99 -4.36
N GLY A 142 -12.37 2.18 -4.88
CA GLY A 142 -12.83 2.20 -6.26
C GLY A 142 -12.02 1.34 -7.22
N THR A 143 -10.90 0.75 -6.78
CA THR A 143 -10.08 -0.17 -7.60
C THR A 143 -10.84 -1.46 -7.92
N VAL A 144 -11.61 -2.00 -6.99
CA VAL A 144 -12.46 -3.18 -7.20
C VAL A 144 -13.39 -2.95 -8.39
N ARG A 145 -14.11 -1.84 -8.41
CA ARG A 145 -15.02 -1.48 -9.51
C ARG A 145 -14.28 -1.21 -10.80
N ARG A 146 -13.18 -0.46 -10.75
CA ARG A 146 -12.36 -0.12 -11.92
C ARG A 146 -11.82 -1.36 -12.63
N LEU A 147 -11.42 -2.37 -11.87
CA LEU A 147 -10.85 -3.61 -12.41
C LEU A 147 -11.91 -4.69 -12.68
N GLY A 148 -13.13 -4.52 -12.20
CA GLY A 148 -14.21 -5.49 -12.30
C GLY A 148 -13.96 -6.75 -11.48
N LEU A 149 -13.36 -6.60 -10.27
CA LEU A 149 -13.10 -7.73 -9.38
C LEU A 149 -14.41 -8.26 -8.78
N ALA A 150 -14.51 -9.57 -8.72
CA ALA A 150 -15.65 -10.27 -8.15
C ALA A 150 -15.22 -11.44 -7.26
N THR A 151 -16.11 -11.84 -6.35
CA THR A 151 -15.95 -13.08 -5.59
C THR A 151 -15.81 -14.27 -6.54
N GLY A 152 -14.82 -15.14 -6.26
CA GLY A 152 -14.46 -16.28 -7.10
C GLY A 152 -13.31 -15.99 -8.08
N ASP A 153 -12.97 -14.74 -8.36
CA ASP A 153 -11.81 -14.40 -9.18
C ASP A 153 -10.52 -14.93 -8.55
N ARG A 154 -9.56 -15.34 -9.41
CA ARG A 154 -8.29 -15.89 -8.96
C ARG A 154 -7.27 -14.80 -8.70
N VAL A 155 -6.53 -14.95 -7.61
CA VAL A 155 -5.40 -14.11 -7.22
C VAL A 155 -4.12 -14.94 -7.24
N ALA A 156 -3.09 -14.47 -7.93
CA ALA A 156 -1.80 -15.14 -7.99
C ALA A 156 -0.68 -14.18 -7.51
N ALA A 157 0.13 -14.68 -6.58
CA ALA A 157 1.31 -14.02 -6.04
C ALA A 157 2.30 -15.09 -5.54
N SER A 158 3.61 -14.79 -5.60
CA SER A 158 4.61 -15.72 -5.08
C SER A 158 4.46 -15.95 -3.58
N SER A 159 4.08 -14.92 -2.83
CA SER A 159 3.84 -14.99 -1.39
C SER A 159 2.65 -15.88 -1.01
N LEU A 160 1.62 -16.00 -1.85
CA LEU A 160 0.50 -16.90 -1.61
C LEU A 160 0.88 -18.38 -1.82
N ALA A 161 1.78 -18.66 -2.75
CA ALA A 161 2.26 -20.02 -3.03
C ALA A 161 3.24 -20.54 -1.97
N SER A 162 3.77 -19.67 -1.12
CA SER A 162 4.79 -20.00 -0.11
C SER A 162 4.19 -20.40 1.25
N VAL A 163 2.88 -20.35 1.39
CA VAL A 163 2.17 -20.72 2.62
C VAL A 163 1.70 -22.17 2.49
N PRO A 164 2.04 -23.06 3.45
CA PRO A 164 1.69 -24.47 3.41
C PRO A 164 0.20 -24.74 3.57
#